data_3ae016acd3c92a16e05dd0ca64175bc0
#
_entry.id   3ae016acd3c92a16e05dd0ca64175bc0
#
_cell.length_a   1.000
_cell.length_b   1.000
_cell.length_c   1.000
_cell.angle_alpha   90.00
_cell.angle_beta   90.00
_cell.angle_gamma   90.00
#
_symmetry.space_group_name_H-M   'P 1'
#
loop_
_entity.id
_entity.type
_entity.pdbx_description
1 polymer ?
#
loop_
_entity_poly.entity_id
_entity_poly.type
_entity_poly.pdbx_seq_one_letter_code
_entity_poly.pdbx_strand_id
1 'polypeptide(L)'
;SGTLQAGVPLCPPEGDAGTGMVATNAVRQRTGNVSAGTSSFSMIVLEKALSQPYEVIDMVTTPDGSPVAMVHCNNCTSDLNAWVGLFKQYQELLGVPVDMNEVFGKLYNHALEGDADCGGLIAYNYISGEPVTGLAEGRPMFVRSANDHFNLANFMRANLYASVAVLKIGND
;
A
#
# COMPACT_ATOMS: atom_id res chain seq x y z
N SER A 1 25.57 -10.83 26.46
CA SER A 1 24.86 -10.14 27.54
C SER A 1 24.21 -11.17 28.46
N GLY A 2 24.34 -11.03 29.77
CA GLY A 2 23.88 -12.01 30.75
C GLY A 2 22.37 -12.12 30.96
N THR A 3 21.56 -11.66 30.00
CA THR A 3 20.09 -11.64 30.11
C THR A 3 19.40 -12.83 29.40
N LEU A 4 20.07 -13.48 28.47
CA LEU A 4 19.57 -14.70 27.81
C LEU A 4 20.15 -15.95 28.50
N GLN A 5 19.28 -16.82 28.97
CA GLN A 5 19.67 -18.09 29.57
C GLN A 5 20.04 -19.11 28.51
N ALA A 6 20.98 -19.99 28.83
CA ALA A 6 21.32 -21.13 27.96
C ALA A 6 20.10 -22.05 27.79
N GLY A 7 19.83 -22.48 26.55
CA GLY A 7 18.73 -23.38 26.25
C GLY A 7 17.39 -22.68 25.92
N VAL A 8 17.34 -21.34 25.86
CA VAL A 8 16.17 -20.62 25.34
C VAL A 8 15.97 -21.04 23.88
N PRO A 9 14.79 -21.55 23.48
CA PRO A 9 14.51 -21.89 22.10
C PRO A 9 14.47 -20.60 21.24
N LEU A 10 15.22 -20.61 20.15
CA LEU A 10 15.20 -19.56 19.14
C LEU A 10 14.36 -20.02 17.95
N CYS A 11 13.34 -19.25 17.61
CA CYS A 11 12.62 -19.46 16.35
C CYS A 11 13.51 -19.07 15.16
N PRO A 12 13.32 -19.69 13.98
CA PRO A 12 13.92 -19.19 12.76
C PRO A 12 13.59 -17.72 12.55
N PRO A 13 14.52 -16.92 11.99
CA PRO A 13 14.21 -15.53 11.66
C PRO A 13 13.17 -15.49 10.54
N GLU A 14 12.17 -14.61 10.70
CA GLU A 14 11.12 -14.37 9.73
C GLU A 14 11.11 -12.89 9.32
N GLY A 15 10.78 -12.62 8.06
CA GLY A 15 10.47 -11.28 7.58
C GLY A 15 9.02 -10.87 7.91
N ASP A 16 8.75 -9.58 7.87
CA ASP A 16 7.44 -9.00 8.12
C ASP A 16 6.38 -9.53 7.14
N ALA A 17 6.75 -9.79 5.88
CA ALA A 17 5.87 -10.33 4.86
C ALA A 17 5.38 -11.74 5.22
N GLY A 18 6.28 -12.68 5.59
CA GLY A 18 5.92 -14.03 6.02
C GLY A 18 5.09 -14.03 7.30
N THR A 19 5.49 -13.21 8.29
CA THR A 19 4.73 -13.02 9.52
C THR A 19 3.33 -12.47 9.25
N GLY A 20 3.20 -11.53 8.31
CA GLY A 20 1.92 -10.97 7.88
C GLY A 20 0.99 -12.02 7.26
N MET A 21 1.53 -12.96 6.48
CA MET A 21 0.74 -14.08 5.93
C MET A 21 0.16 -14.97 7.05
N VAL A 22 0.97 -15.29 8.06
CA VAL A 22 0.50 -16.08 9.22
C VAL A 22 -0.55 -15.31 10.01
N ALA A 23 -0.29 -14.03 10.30
CA ALA A 23 -1.21 -13.18 11.08
C ALA A 23 -2.58 -13.01 10.41
N THR A 24 -2.62 -13.00 9.07
CA THR A 24 -3.87 -12.89 8.29
C THR A 24 -4.47 -14.23 7.90
N ASN A 25 -3.87 -15.35 8.35
CA ASN A 25 -4.25 -16.71 7.96
C ASN A 25 -4.24 -16.94 6.43
N ALA A 26 -3.34 -16.28 5.72
CA ALA A 26 -3.21 -16.32 4.27
C ALA A 26 -2.07 -17.25 3.82
N VAL A 27 -2.02 -18.47 4.38
CA VAL A 27 -0.96 -19.46 4.14
C VAL A 27 -1.41 -20.65 3.29
N ARG A 28 -2.70 -20.74 2.98
CA ARG A 28 -3.25 -21.81 2.14
C ARG A 28 -3.21 -21.42 0.66
N GLN A 29 -3.14 -22.41 -0.20
CA GLN A 29 -3.28 -22.19 -1.64
C GLN A 29 -4.55 -21.39 -1.98
N ARG A 30 -4.47 -20.51 -2.95
CA ARG A 30 -5.51 -19.57 -3.37
C ARG A 30 -5.93 -18.56 -2.31
N THR A 31 -5.14 -18.37 -1.29
CA THR A 31 -5.29 -17.24 -0.37
C THR A 31 -4.16 -16.25 -0.59
N GLY A 32 -4.32 -15.06 -0.09
CA GLY A 32 -3.31 -14.04 -0.14
C GLY A 32 -3.59 -12.93 0.86
N ASN A 33 -2.60 -12.08 1.04
CA ASN A 33 -2.74 -10.87 1.84
C ASN A 33 -2.13 -9.68 1.10
N VAL A 34 -2.56 -8.51 1.48
CA VAL A 34 -1.98 -7.23 1.06
C VAL A 34 -1.50 -6.50 2.30
N SER A 35 -0.27 -6.03 2.25
CA SER A 35 0.27 -5.08 3.22
C SER A 35 0.31 -3.70 2.56
N ALA A 36 -0.20 -2.69 3.26
CA ALA A 36 -0.24 -1.31 2.78
C ALA A 36 0.34 -0.39 3.86
N GLY A 37 1.53 0.11 3.60
CA GLY A 37 2.25 1.06 4.45
C GLY A 37 2.89 2.14 3.61
N THR A 38 4.12 2.52 3.89
CA THR A 38 4.93 3.40 3.03
C THR A 38 5.06 2.82 1.62
N SER A 39 5.38 1.53 1.56
CA SER A 39 5.29 0.67 0.39
C SER A 39 4.08 -0.27 0.51
N SER A 40 3.75 -0.97 -0.56
CA SER A 40 2.73 -2.03 -0.53
C SER A 40 3.26 -3.30 -1.19
N PHE A 41 2.75 -4.43 -0.72
CA PHE A 41 2.97 -5.69 -1.39
C PHE A 41 1.74 -6.58 -1.28
N SER A 42 1.54 -7.41 -2.30
CA SER A 42 0.60 -8.53 -2.28
C SER A 42 1.36 -9.83 -2.30
N MET A 43 0.86 -10.80 -1.56
CA MET A 43 1.40 -12.16 -1.53
C MET A 43 0.26 -13.13 -1.79
N ILE A 44 0.40 -13.96 -2.83
CA ILE A 44 -0.62 -14.91 -3.26
C ILE A 44 -0.02 -16.31 -3.24
N VAL A 45 -0.60 -17.20 -2.43
CA VAL A 45 -0.16 -18.61 -2.33
C VAL A 45 -0.65 -19.37 -3.56
N LEU A 46 0.31 -19.85 -4.35
CA LEU A 46 0.06 -20.55 -5.60
C LEU A 46 -0.15 -22.04 -5.37
N GLU A 47 -0.89 -22.69 -6.27
CA GLU A 47 -1.01 -24.15 -6.31
C GLU A 47 0.27 -24.83 -6.86
N LYS A 48 0.99 -24.10 -7.71
CA LYS A 48 2.27 -24.52 -8.29
C LYS A 48 3.08 -23.26 -8.63
N ALA A 49 4.39 -23.39 -8.71
CA ALA A 49 5.27 -22.32 -9.15
C ALA A 49 4.87 -21.80 -10.54
N LEU A 50 5.19 -20.52 -10.81
CA LEU A 50 4.97 -19.90 -12.11
C LEU A 50 5.76 -20.69 -13.19
N SER A 51 5.21 -20.74 -14.39
CA SER A 51 5.80 -21.45 -15.52
C SER A 51 7.04 -20.76 -16.09
N GLN A 52 7.19 -19.47 -15.83
CA GLN A 52 8.32 -18.65 -16.26
C GLN A 52 8.52 -17.50 -15.25
N PRO A 53 9.73 -16.90 -15.18
CA PRO A 53 9.96 -15.71 -14.37
C PRO A 53 9.25 -14.50 -14.97
N TYR A 54 8.82 -13.58 -14.09
CA TYR A 54 8.30 -12.26 -14.42
C TYR A 54 9.10 -11.22 -13.64
N GLU A 55 9.52 -10.13 -14.29
CA GLU A 55 10.38 -9.12 -13.69
C GLU A 55 9.76 -8.41 -12.48
N VAL A 56 8.43 -8.34 -12.43
CA VAL A 56 7.68 -7.64 -11.38
C VAL A 56 7.17 -8.56 -10.27
N ILE A 57 7.48 -9.87 -10.35
CA ILE A 57 7.01 -10.87 -9.38
C ILE A 57 8.21 -11.54 -8.72
N ASP A 58 8.32 -11.40 -7.42
CA ASP A 58 9.25 -12.15 -6.60
C ASP A 58 8.63 -13.48 -6.17
N MET A 59 9.36 -14.57 -6.37
CA MET A 59 8.93 -15.87 -5.88
C MET A 59 9.50 -16.13 -4.48
N VAL A 60 8.61 -16.23 -3.52
CA VAL A 60 8.92 -16.57 -2.12
C VAL A 60 8.14 -17.80 -1.68
N THR A 61 8.20 -18.16 -0.41
CA THR A 61 7.47 -19.31 0.12
C THR A 61 6.69 -18.98 1.38
N THR A 62 5.66 -19.74 1.64
CA THR A 62 5.04 -19.83 2.96
C THR A 62 5.97 -20.53 3.94
N PRO A 63 5.73 -20.47 5.26
CA PRO A 63 6.52 -21.22 6.25
C PRO A 63 6.55 -22.73 6.03
N ASP A 64 5.55 -23.32 5.38
CA ASP A 64 5.47 -24.73 5.03
C ASP A 64 6.05 -25.07 3.64
N GLY A 65 6.61 -24.07 2.93
CA GLY A 65 7.28 -24.26 1.66
C GLY A 65 6.38 -24.15 0.42
N SER A 66 5.12 -23.78 0.54
CA SER A 66 4.24 -23.55 -0.61
C SER A 66 4.71 -22.32 -1.41
N PRO A 67 4.66 -22.34 -2.76
CA PRO A 67 5.12 -21.21 -3.57
C PRO A 67 4.18 -20.01 -3.42
N VAL A 68 4.77 -18.83 -3.31
CA VAL A 68 4.05 -17.56 -3.19
C VAL A 68 4.55 -16.59 -4.24
N ALA A 69 3.64 -15.99 -4.99
CA ALA A 69 3.93 -14.85 -5.86
C ALA A 69 3.79 -13.57 -5.04
N MET A 70 4.83 -12.74 -5.03
CA MET A 70 4.82 -11.44 -4.37
C MET A 70 5.03 -10.33 -5.40
N VAL A 71 4.14 -9.35 -5.39
CA VAL A 71 4.35 -8.06 -6.07
C VAL A 71 4.66 -7.02 -5.01
N HIS A 72 5.77 -6.30 -5.16
CA HIS A 72 6.19 -5.24 -4.25
C HIS A 72 6.22 -3.90 -4.97
N CYS A 73 5.54 -2.90 -4.40
CA CYS A 73 5.49 -1.53 -4.89
C CYS A 73 6.11 -0.58 -3.87
N ASN A 74 7.00 0.29 -4.32
CA ASN A 74 7.72 1.22 -3.45
C ASN A 74 6.83 2.35 -2.92
N ASN A 75 5.75 2.67 -3.64
CA ASN A 75 4.91 3.83 -3.35
C ASN A 75 3.49 3.38 -2.99
N CYS A 76 3.05 3.69 -1.78
CA CYS A 76 1.69 3.43 -1.32
C CYS A 76 1.12 4.65 -0.60
N THR A 77 1.22 4.74 0.73
CA THR A 77 0.52 5.77 1.50
C THR A 77 1.30 7.05 1.75
N SER A 78 2.58 7.13 1.37
CA SER A 78 3.44 8.27 1.74
C SER A 78 2.94 9.60 1.19
N ASP A 79 2.53 9.64 -0.08
CA ASP A 79 1.98 10.86 -0.69
C ASP A 79 0.60 11.21 -0.12
N LEU A 80 -0.25 10.20 0.07
CA LEU A 80 -1.55 10.36 0.73
C LEU A 80 -1.40 10.96 2.14
N ASN A 81 -0.42 10.47 2.92
CA ASN A 81 -0.12 11.00 4.26
C ASN A 81 0.36 12.45 4.20
N ALA A 82 1.11 12.85 3.18
CA ALA A 82 1.53 14.23 2.99
C ALA A 82 0.31 15.15 2.76
N TRP A 83 -0.64 14.74 1.91
CA TRP A 83 -1.88 15.47 1.69
C TRP A 83 -2.75 15.58 2.95
N VAL A 84 -2.93 14.48 3.67
CA VAL A 84 -3.67 14.50 4.96
C VAL A 84 -2.96 15.39 5.98
N GLY A 85 -1.63 15.42 5.96
CA GLY A 85 -0.81 16.34 6.75
C GLY A 85 -1.11 17.82 6.48
N LEU A 86 -1.42 18.20 5.24
CA LEU A 86 -1.86 19.57 4.92
C LEU A 86 -3.23 19.89 5.53
N PHE A 87 -4.17 18.96 5.52
CA PHE A 87 -5.47 19.17 6.17
C PHE A 87 -5.32 19.30 7.69
N LYS A 88 -4.40 18.53 8.31
CA LYS A 88 -4.03 18.71 9.71
C LYS A 88 -3.52 20.13 9.97
N GLN A 89 -2.52 20.58 9.21
CA GLN A 89 -1.96 21.94 9.35
C GLN A 89 -3.02 23.03 9.20
N TYR A 90 -3.96 22.85 8.28
CA TYR A 90 -5.07 23.78 8.12
C TYR A 90 -5.98 23.83 9.35
N GLN A 91 -6.31 22.70 9.95
CA GLN A 91 -7.11 22.66 11.19
C GLN A 91 -6.35 23.31 12.36
N GLU A 92 -5.06 23.04 12.49
CA GLU A 92 -4.19 23.65 13.51
C GLU A 92 -4.13 25.17 13.35
N LEU A 93 -4.05 25.67 12.10
CA LEU A 93 -4.09 27.11 11.80
C LEU A 93 -5.40 27.75 12.25
N LEU A 94 -6.51 27.04 12.16
CA LEU A 94 -7.83 27.50 12.65
C LEU A 94 -8.01 27.33 14.17
N GLY A 95 -7.02 26.81 14.88
CA GLY A 95 -7.10 26.54 16.33
C GLY A 95 -8.03 25.37 16.68
N VAL A 96 -8.32 24.48 15.74
CA VAL A 96 -9.16 23.30 15.96
C VAL A 96 -8.28 22.14 16.46
N PRO A 97 -8.64 21.50 17.59
CA PRO A 97 -7.91 20.29 18.03
C PRO A 97 -7.92 19.19 16.97
N VAL A 98 -6.79 18.52 16.81
CA VAL A 98 -6.63 17.50 15.75
C VAL A 98 -6.38 16.14 16.37
N ASP A 99 -7.26 15.17 16.07
CA ASP A 99 -7.02 13.75 16.24
C ASP A 99 -6.79 13.14 14.83
N MET A 100 -5.59 12.66 14.59
CA MET A 100 -5.24 12.11 13.28
C MET A 100 -6.05 10.87 12.90
N ASN A 101 -6.44 10.02 13.86
CA ASN A 101 -7.28 8.86 13.58
C ASN A 101 -8.67 9.30 13.10
N GLU A 102 -9.21 10.34 13.72
CA GLU A 102 -10.49 10.93 13.31
C GLU A 102 -10.38 11.58 11.92
N VAL A 103 -9.31 12.31 11.65
CA VAL A 103 -9.06 12.94 10.34
C VAL A 103 -8.98 11.90 9.24
N PHE A 104 -8.15 10.86 9.41
CA PHE A 104 -8.06 9.77 8.43
C PHE A 104 -9.40 9.06 8.24
N GLY A 105 -10.07 8.70 9.33
CA GLY A 105 -11.38 8.02 9.26
C GLY A 105 -12.42 8.84 8.51
N LYS A 106 -12.52 10.13 8.78
CA LYS A 106 -13.47 11.03 8.09
C LYS A 106 -13.12 11.19 6.61
N LEU A 107 -11.86 11.44 6.28
CA LEU A 107 -11.43 11.63 4.89
C LEU A 107 -11.59 10.35 4.05
N TYR A 108 -11.27 9.19 4.59
CA TYR A 108 -11.42 7.92 3.88
C TYR A 108 -12.89 7.55 3.66
N ASN A 109 -13.75 7.76 4.67
CA ASN A 109 -15.19 7.56 4.49
C ASN A 109 -15.79 8.56 3.50
N HIS A 110 -15.37 9.81 3.54
CA HIS A 110 -15.85 10.82 2.60
C HIS A 110 -15.43 10.52 1.14
N ALA A 111 -14.29 9.88 0.92
CA ALA A 111 -13.88 9.44 -0.41
C ALA A 111 -14.88 8.46 -1.06
N LEU A 112 -15.70 7.75 -0.28
CA LEU A 112 -16.75 6.85 -0.80
C LEU A 112 -17.89 7.59 -1.49
N GLU A 113 -18.06 8.88 -1.18
CA GLU A 113 -19.06 9.77 -1.79
C GLU A 113 -18.58 10.33 -3.15
N GLY A 114 -17.31 10.14 -3.50
CA GLY A 114 -16.75 10.60 -4.76
C GLY A 114 -17.27 9.84 -5.97
N ASP A 115 -17.14 10.45 -7.14
CA ASP A 115 -17.47 9.82 -8.42
C ASP A 115 -16.60 8.59 -8.67
N ALA A 116 -17.10 7.59 -9.38
CA ALA A 116 -16.38 6.33 -9.64
C ALA A 116 -15.07 6.53 -10.41
N ASP A 117 -15.03 7.53 -11.28
CA ASP A 117 -13.88 7.98 -12.06
C ASP A 117 -13.07 9.09 -11.36
N CYS A 118 -13.31 9.34 -10.08
CA CYS A 118 -12.74 10.44 -9.31
C CYS A 118 -13.03 11.83 -9.89
N GLY A 119 -14.10 11.99 -10.66
CA GLY A 119 -14.47 13.25 -11.31
C GLY A 119 -13.45 13.73 -12.33
N GLY A 120 -12.70 12.84 -12.97
CA GLY A 120 -11.64 13.13 -13.92
C GLY A 120 -10.27 13.45 -13.31
N LEU A 121 -10.16 13.49 -11.99
CA LEU A 121 -8.90 13.78 -11.30
C LEU A 121 -7.92 12.62 -11.39
N ILE A 122 -6.63 12.93 -11.53
CA ILE A 122 -5.56 11.95 -11.57
C ILE A 122 -4.51 12.27 -10.51
N ALA A 123 -4.14 11.27 -9.73
CA ALA A 123 -3.05 11.34 -8.76
C ALA A 123 -1.96 10.34 -9.12
N TYR A 124 -0.70 10.79 -9.06
CA TYR A 124 0.49 9.97 -9.15
C TYR A 124 1.24 10.09 -7.82
N ASN A 125 1.29 9.01 -7.06
CA ASN A 125 1.85 8.99 -5.71
C ASN A 125 3.33 8.60 -5.65
N TYR A 126 4.06 8.66 -6.75
CA TYR A 126 5.46 8.22 -6.83
C TYR A 126 6.40 9.20 -6.12
N ILE A 127 6.68 8.96 -4.85
CA ILE A 127 7.71 9.68 -4.08
C ILE A 127 9.10 9.14 -4.41
N SER A 128 9.20 7.85 -4.70
CA SER A 128 10.44 7.18 -5.11
C SER A 128 10.27 6.49 -6.46
N GLY A 129 11.36 5.95 -6.99
CA GLY A 129 11.29 5.07 -8.16
C GLY A 129 10.34 3.89 -7.93
N GLU A 130 9.78 3.36 -9.02
CA GLU A 130 8.79 2.29 -8.97
C GLU A 130 9.12 1.20 -9.99
N PRO A 131 9.70 0.06 -9.53
CA PRO A 131 10.11 -1.02 -10.41
C PRO A 131 8.98 -1.60 -11.26
N VAL A 132 7.78 -1.73 -10.69
CA VAL A 132 6.61 -2.31 -11.39
C VAL A 132 6.25 -1.51 -12.65
N THR A 133 6.46 -0.20 -12.63
CA THR A 133 6.21 0.67 -13.79
C THR A 133 7.48 1.14 -14.50
N GLY A 134 8.65 0.62 -14.10
CA GLY A 134 9.94 0.91 -14.74
C GLY A 134 10.46 2.33 -14.53
N LEU A 135 9.99 3.05 -13.49
CA LEU A 135 10.43 4.40 -13.19
C LEU A 135 11.61 4.40 -12.21
N ALA A 136 12.73 5.01 -12.62
CA ALA A 136 13.92 5.10 -11.79
C ALA A 136 13.79 6.15 -10.67
N GLU A 137 13.06 7.23 -10.90
CA GLU A 137 12.85 8.33 -9.95
C GLU A 137 11.35 8.64 -9.83
N GLY A 138 10.94 9.02 -8.63
CA GLY A 138 9.57 9.44 -8.34
C GLY A 138 9.41 10.96 -8.39
N ARG A 139 8.22 11.40 -8.83
CA ARG A 139 7.72 12.78 -8.70
C ARG A 139 6.22 12.72 -8.51
N PRO A 140 5.71 12.92 -7.28
CA PRO A 140 4.29 12.97 -7.05
C PRO A 140 3.66 14.10 -7.84
N MET A 141 2.50 13.84 -8.43
CA MET A 141 1.75 14.84 -9.19
C MET A 141 0.27 14.67 -8.95
N PHE A 142 -0.43 15.79 -8.87
CA PHE A 142 -1.88 15.83 -8.92
C PHE A 142 -2.30 16.64 -10.14
N VAL A 143 -3.09 16.03 -11.01
CA VAL A 143 -3.47 16.60 -12.31
C VAL A 143 -4.99 16.74 -12.38
N ARG A 144 -5.43 17.89 -12.87
CA ARG A 144 -6.83 18.15 -13.16
C ARG A 144 -6.99 19.06 -14.39
N SER A 145 -8.10 18.93 -15.07
CA SER A 145 -8.53 19.84 -16.13
C SER A 145 -9.54 20.88 -15.59
N ALA A 146 -9.89 21.84 -16.42
CA ALA A 146 -10.86 22.89 -16.05
C ALA A 146 -12.29 22.34 -15.86
N ASN A 147 -12.60 21.22 -16.48
CA ASN A 147 -13.94 20.64 -16.49
C ASN A 147 -14.10 19.48 -15.47
N ASP A 148 -13.04 19.13 -14.74
CA ASP A 148 -13.09 18.05 -13.77
C ASP A 148 -13.92 18.45 -12.54
N HIS A 149 -14.57 17.46 -11.96
CA HIS A 149 -15.36 17.66 -10.74
C HIS A 149 -14.44 17.65 -9.52
N PHE A 150 -13.77 18.80 -9.28
CA PHE A 150 -12.80 18.97 -8.20
C PHE A 150 -13.49 19.29 -6.87
N ASN A 151 -13.61 18.30 -6.01
CA ASN A 151 -14.07 18.40 -4.64
C ASN A 151 -13.26 17.48 -3.71
N LEU A 152 -13.48 17.57 -2.40
CA LEU A 152 -12.72 16.82 -1.41
C LEU A 152 -12.92 15.29 -1.54
N ALA A 153 -14.14 14.83 -1.84
CA ALA A 153 -14.45 13.42 -1.99
C ALA A 153 -13.69 12.82 -3.18
N ASN A 154 -13.74 13.47 -4.35
CA ASN A 154 -13.02 13.05 -5.55
C ASN A 154 -11.50 13.13 -5.37
N PHE A 155 -11.00 14.20 -4.74
CA PHE A 155 -9.59 14.34 -4.42
C PHE A 155 -9.08 13.18 -3.55
N MET A 156 -9.78 12.88 -2.48
CA MET A 156 -9.40 11.79 -1.58
C MET A 156 -9.50 10.42 -2.27
N ARG A 157 -10.54 10.21 -3.09
CA ARG A 157 -10.71 8.97 -3.84
C ARG A 157 -9.60 8.75 -4.86
N ALA A 158 -9.19 9.77 -5.59
CA ALA A 158 -8.06 9.71 -6.53
C ALA A 158 -6.76 9.33 -5.84
N ASN A 159 -6.46 9.94 -4.68
CA ASN A 159 -5.26 9.63 -3.91
C ASN A 159 -5.29 8.23 -3.28
N LEU A 160 -6.46 7.75 -2.82
CA LEU A 160 -6.62 6.38 -2.35
C LEU A 160 -6.43 5.37 -3.49
N TYR A 161 -6.98 5.63 -4.67
CA TYR A 161 -6.76 4.75 -5.84
C TYR A 161 -5.30 4.74 -6.26
N ALA A 162 -4.62 5.89 -6.28
CA ALA A 162 -3.20 5.98 -6.59
C ALA A 162 -2.35 5.10 -5.65
N SER A 163 -2.71 5.03 -4.36
CA SER A 163 -1.99 4.23 -3.37
C SER A 163 -1.96 2.73 -3.68
N VAL A 164 -2.92 2.21 -4.46
CA VAL A 164 -3.04 0.78 -4.78
C VAL A 164 -2.99 0.47 -6.29
N ALA A 165 -2.96 1.49 -7.13
CA ALA A 165 -3.02 1.32 -8.58
C ALA A 165 -1.85 0.51 -9.13
N VAL A 166 -0.64 0.77 -8.65
CA VAL A 166 0.57 0.04 -9.08
C VAL A 166 0.52 -1.41 -8.65
N LEU A 167 0.03 -1.67 -7.44
CA LEU A 167 -0.15 -3.03 -6.94
C LEU A 167 -1.13 -3.82 -7.83
N LYS A 168 -2.19 -3.17 -8.29
CA LYS A 168 -3.10 -3.79 -9.26
C LYS A 168 -2.40 -4.13 -10.58
N ILE A 169 -1.59 -3.22 -11.13
CA ILE A 169 -0.84 -3.45 -12.37
C ILE A 169 0.06 -4.68 -12.23
N GLY A 170 0.77 -4.82 -11.12
CA GLY A 170 1.66 -5.95 -10.89
C GLY A 170 0.94 -7.28 -10.63
N ASN A 171 -0.34 -7.25 -10.24
CA ASN A 171 -1.15 -8.46 -10.01
C ASN A 171 -1.92 -8.93 -11.26
N ASP A 172 -2.10 -8.09 -12.27
CA ASP A 172 -2.78 -8.41 -13.54
C ASP A 172 -1.81 -9.08 -14.53
#